data_549cde1941c961fe181c35fa9a5e3575
#
_entry.id   549cde1941c961fe181c35fa9a5e3575
#
_cell.length_a   1.000
_cell.length_b   1.000
_cell.length_c   1.000
_cell.angle_alpha   90.00
_cell.angle_beta   90.00
_cell.angle_gamma   90.00
#
_symmetry.space_group_name_H-M   'P 1'
#
loop_
_entity.id
_entity.type
_entity.pdbx_description
1 polymer ?
#
loop_
_entity_poly.entity_id
_entity_poly.type
_entity_poly.pdbx_seq_one_letter_code
_entity_poly.pdbx_strand_id
1 'polypeptide(L)'
;MKFHLFRFCALSFLLLPSAWAALNNDNYVLRPNDVISLSVYEEQDLSVKVRILKTGQASFPLIGSVDVGGLSVASASEKIRELYEKDYLVNPKLTLAVDEYSTDYVSVIGAVKSSGQLPIPASGNLDLGSAIASAGGVSDSADLQRIQLIRAGGSSATYTLEQIQGSAGRIVLQPGDRIIVNESLYVRKYVSILGQVRTPGAVPFPLDGKLDLVTAIAKAGGLTDLANPRKISINRKGTVTVVDFKEISQRGDMPYTLQPDDIITVSERLF
;
A
#
# COMPACT_ATOMS: atom_id res chain seq x y z
N MET A 1 -75.47 -3.46 4.45
CA MET A 1 -75.15 -3.61 5.88
C MET A 1 -74.13 -4.72 6.01
N LYS A 2 -72.80 -4.40 5.89
CA LYS A 2 -71.68 -5.30 6.17
C LYS A 2 -70.58 -4.49 6.84
N PHE A 3 -70.36 -4.79 8.13
CA PHE A 3 -69.36 -4.22 9.00
C PHE A 3 -67.98 -4.78 8.60
N HIS A 4 -67.00 -3.92 8.28
CA HIS A 4 -65.58 -4.28 8.17
C HIS A 4 -64.86 -3.95 9.47
N LEU A 5 -64.44 -5.01 10.14
CA LEU A 5 -63.67 -5.02 11.37
C LEU A 5 -62.19 -4.68 11.03
N PHE A 6 -61.73 -3.49 11.40
CA PHE A 6 -60.35 -3.07 11.29
C PHE A 6 -59.55 -3.69 12.46
N ARG A 7 -58.66 -4.63 12.16
CA ARG A 7 -57.67 -5.18 13.11
C ARG A 7 -56.47 -4.24 13.15
N PHE A 8 -56.32 -3.52 14.27
CA PHE A 8 -55.13 -2.80 14.65
C PHE A 8 -54.06 -3.82 15.05
N CYS A 9 -53.00 -3.95 14.26
CA CYS A 9 -51.80 -4.71 14.58
C CYS A 9 -50.83 -3.76 15.29
N ALA A 10 -50.78 -3.79 16.61
CA ALA A 10 -49.82 -3.05 17.41
C ALA A 10 -48.43 -3.68 17.24
N LEU A 11 -47.58 -3.03 16.47
CA LEU A 11 -46.19 -3.40 16.32
C LEU A 11 -45.42 -2.95 17.57
N SER A 12 -45.22 -3.89 18.50
CA SER A 12 -44.39 -3.71 19.69
C SER A 12 -42.92 -3.61 19.26
N PHE A 13 -42.37 -2.39 19.26
CA PHE A 13 -40.98 -2.10 19.05
C PHE A 13 -40.21 -2.47 20.32
N LEU A 14 -39.62 -3.67 20.34
CA LEU A 14 -38.71 -4.11 21.39
C LEU A 14 -37.39 -3.29 21.24
N LEU A 15 -37.24 -2.27 22.07
CA LEU A 15 -35.97 -1.60 22.33
C LEU A 15 -35.02 -2.60 23.02
N LEU A 16 -34.16 -3.24 22.24
CA LEU A 16 -33.02 -3.96 22.78
C LEU A 16 -32.02 -2.92 23.32
N PRO A 17 -31.65 -2.97 24.60
CA PRO A 17 -30.54 -2.16 25.08
C PRO A 17 -29.27 -2.65 24.40
N SER A 18 -28.62 -1.79 23.65
CA SER A 18 -27.28 -1.99 23.17
C SER A 18 -26.36 -2.08 24.39
N ALA A 19 -26.16 -3.28 24.89
CA ALA A 19 -25.08 -3.55 25.82
C ALA A 19 -23.74 -3.34 25.04
N TRP A 20 -23.21 -2.16 25.17
CA TRP A 20 -21.77 -2.00 24.92
C TRP A 20 -21.04 -2.88 25.91
N ALA A 21 -20.71 -4.08 25.50
CA ALA A 21 -19.71 -4.88 26.17
C ALA A 21 -18.41 -4.07 26.08
N ALA A 22 -18.05 -3.39 27.14
CA ALA A 22 -16.70 -2.92 27.36
C ALA A 22 -15.84 -4.19 27.30
N LEU A 23 -15.12 -4.37 26.22
CA LEU A 23 -14.05 -5.36 26.11
C LEU A 23 -13.02 -4.99 27.18
N ASN A 24 -13.10 -5.64 28.35
CA ASN A 24 -12.06 -5.57 29.35
C ASN A 24 -10.79 -6.13 28.71
N ASN A 25 -9.92 -5.23 28.26
CA ASN A 25 -8.67 -5.55 27.62
C ASN A 25 -7.55 -5.66 28.67
N ASP A 26 -7.83 -6.30 29.81
CA ASP A 26 -6.94 -6.40 30.97
C ASP A 26 -5.55 -6.99 30.61
N ASN A 27 -5.50 -7.80 29.55
CA ASN A 27 -4.28 -8.41 29.03
C ASN A 27 -3.55 -7.56 27.96
N TYR A 28 -4.13 -6.42 27.56
CA TYR A 28 -3.45 -5.56 26.61
C TYR A 28 -2.16 -4.99 27.22
N VAL A 29 -1.06 -5.10 26.49
CA VAL A 29 0.25 -4.56 26.90
C VAL A 29 0.35 -3.12 26.42
N LEU A 30 0.46 -2.19 27.36
CA LEU A 30 0.54 -0.76 27.12
C LEU A 30 1.79 -0.40 26.31
N ARG A 31 1.60 0.43 25.28
CA ARG A 31 2.66 0.87 24.36
C ARG A 31 2.87 2.37 24.46
N PRO A 32 4.07 2.87 24.09
CA PRO A 32 4.27 4.30 23.89
C PRO A 32 3.25 4.86 22.89
N ASN A 33 2.77 6.08 23.14
CA ASN A 33 1.73 6.80 22.44
C ASN A 33 0.28 6.34 22.71
N ASP A 34 0.02 5.24 23.41
CA ASP A 34 -1.34 4.95 23.91
C ASP A 34 -1.84 6.11 24.78
N VAL A 35 -3.12 6.39 24.72
CA VAL A 35 -3.81 7.28 25.67
C VAL A 35 -4.60 6.41 26.63
N ILE A 36 -4.28 6.54 27.90
CA ILE A 36 -4.93 5.83 28.99
C ILE A 36 -5.76 6.78 29.82
N SER A 37 -6.92 6.33 30.29
CA SER A 37 -7.78 7.05 31.21
C SER A 37 -7.76 6.36 32.57
N LEU A 38 -7.39 7.11 33.59
CA LEU A 38 -7.51 6.74 34.99
C LEU A 38 -8.78 7.35 35.55
N SER A 39 -9.60 6.54 36.17
CA SER A 39 -10.75 6.98 36.96
C SER A 39 -10.62 6.50 38.39
N VAL A 40 -10.69 7.41 39.34
CA VAL A 40 -10.61 7.11 40.78
C VAL A 40 -11.99 7.36 41.40
N TYR A 41 -12.52 6.33 42.05
CA TYR A 41 -13.86 6.41 42.67
C TYR A 41 -13.86 7.41 43.84
N GLU A 42 -14.85 8.31 43.84
CA GLU A 42 -15.02 9.41 44.79
C GLU A 42 -13.98 10.53 44.71
N GLU A 43 -12.94 10.42 43.85
CA GLU A 43 -11.87 11.40 43.67
C GLU A 43 -11.79 11.86 42.21
N GLN A 44 -12.69 12.75 41.80
CA GLN A 44 -12.76 13.21 40.39
C GLN A 44 -11.52 14.00 39.98
N ASP A 45 -10.91 14.74 40.91
CA ASP A 45 -9.71 15.55 40.66
C ASP A 45 -8.46 14.70 40.31
N LEU A 46 -8.48 13.41 40.66
CA LEU A 46 -7.43 12.44 40.28
C LEU A 46 -7.72 11.69 39.01
N SER A 47 -8.93 11.83 38.48
CA SER A 47 -9.31 11.21 37.22
C SER A 47 -8.71 11.98 36.05
N VAL A 48 -7.93 11.29 35.19
CA VAL A 48 -7.13 11.96 34.14
C VAL A 48 -6.97 11.09 32.90
N LYS A 49 -6.90 11.76 31.74
CA LYS A 49 -6.45 11.13 30.48
C LYS A 49 -5.01 11.55 30.24
N VAL A 50 -4.14 10.57 30.07
CA VAL A 50 -2.71 10.79 29.87
C VAL A 50 -2.18 9.95 28.70
N ARG A 51 -1.24 10.52 27.95
CA ARG A 51 -0.54 9.81 26.89
C ARG A 51 0.75 9.20 27.43
N ILE A 52 0.99 7.95 27.12
CA ILE A 52 2.24 7.27 27.43
C ILE A 52 3.35 7.85 26.55
N LEU A 53 4.38 8.38 27.16
CA LEU A 53 5.53 8.93 26.46
C LEU A 53 6.34 7.84 25.76
N LYS A 54 7.22 8.23 24.84
CA LYS A 54 8.14 7.27 24.16
C LYS A 54 9.06 6.54 25.15
N THR A 55 9.28 7.11 26.35
CA THR A 55 10.03 6.49 27.44
C THR A 55 9.25 5.38 28.16
N GLY A 56 7.95 5.18 27.86
CA GLY A 56 7.08 4.25 28.57
C GLY A 56 6.41 4.86 29.83
N GLN A 57 6.65 6.13 30.12
CA GLN A 57 6.12 6.79 31.30
C GLN A 57 4.82 7.54 31.00
N ALA A 58 3.92 7.57 31.99
CA ALA A 58 2.73 8.40 32.02
C ALA A 58 2.68 9.21 33.33
N SER A 59 2.18 10.45 33.27
CA SER A 59 2.16 11.35 34.43
C SER A 59 0.76 11.41 35.03
N PHE A 60 0.66 11.13 36.32
CA PHE A 60 -0.58 11.13 37.08
C PHE A 60 -0.57 12.21 38.19
N PRO A 61 -1.72 12.76 38.56
CA PRO A 61 -1.82 13.67 39.67
C PRO A 61 -1.23 13.07 40.96
N LEU A 62 -0.60 13.84 41.80
CA LEU A 62 0.03 13.52 43.08
C LEU A 62 1.20 12.55 43.01
N ILE A 63 1.11 11.43 42.28
CA ILE A 63 2.14 10.39 42.19
C ILE A 63 3.19 10.66 41.10
N GLY A 64 2.95 11.69 40.22
CA GLY A 64 3.91 12.07 39.18
C GLY A 64 4.05 11.07 38.04
N SER A 65 5.28 10.93 37.52
CA SER A 65 5.58 10.04 36.38
C SER A 65 5.74 8.61 36.85
N VAL A 66 4.94 7.73 36.26
CA VAL A 66 4.94 6.27 36.50
C VAL A 66 5.31 5.54 35.21
N ASP A 67 6.20 4.56 35.32
CA ASP A 67 6.58 3.70 34.20
C ASP A 67 5.53 2.60 34.03
N VAL A 68 4.74 2.71 32.97
CA VAL A 68 3.60 1.83 32.63
C VAL A 68 3.79 1.13 31.29
N GLY A 69 4.72 1.58 30.47
CA GLY A 69 5.02 0.98 29.17
C GLY A 69 5.51 -0.47 29.32
N GLY A 70 4.95 -1.37 28.50
CA GLY A 70 5.27 -2.79 28.57
C GLY A 70 4.54 -3.59 29.66
N LEU A 71 3.76 -2.93 30.52
CA LEU A 71 2.89 -3.60 31.49
C LEU A 71 1.51 -3.90 30.84
N SER A 72 0.84 -4.95 31.32
CA SER A 72 -0.57 -5.14 31.00
C SER A 72 -1.42 -4.06 31.70
N VAL A 73 -2.61 -3.77 31.17
CA VAL A 73 -3.53 -2.79 31.79
C VAL A 73 -3.79 -3.15 33.26
N ALA A 74 -4.00 -4.44 33.55
CA ALA A 74 -4.19 -4.92 34.91
C ALA A 74 -2.96 -4.65 35.80
N SER A 75 -1.76 -4.98 35.34
CA SER A 75 -0.52 -4.77 36.11
C SER A 75 -0.21 -3.29 36.31
N ALA A 76 -0.49 -2.44 35.31
CA ALA A 76 -0.33 -0.99 35.40
C ALA A 76 -1.34 -0.39 36.40
N SER A 77 -2.61 -0.86 36.36
CA SER A 77 -3.63 -0.46 37.30
C SER A 77 -3.25 -0.77 38.75
N GLU A 78 -2.75 -1.98 38.99
CA GLU A 78 -2.32 -2.38 40.32
C GLU A 78 -1.11 -1.55 40.81
N LYS A 79 -0.13 -1.33 39.97
CA LYS A 79 1.05 -0.48 40.29
C LYS A 79 0.63 0.96 40.64
N ILE A 80 -0.32 1.54 39.89
CA ILE A 80 -0.83 2.88 40.15
C ILE A 80 -1.62 2.88 41.48
N ARG A 81 -2.43 1.84 41.73
CA ARG A 81 -3.16 1.69 42.99
C ARG A 81 -2.23 1.68 44.20
N GLU A 82 -1.17 0.89 44.16
CA GLU A 82 -0.19 0.80 45.23
C GLU A 82 0.50 2.14 45.51
N LEU A 83 0.82 2.91 44.45
CA LEU A 83 1.44 4.24 44.61
C LEU A 83 0.50 5.25 45.26
N TYR A 84 -0.78 5.25 44.93
CA TYR A 84 -1.77 6.09 45.60
C TYR A 84 -2.04 5.65 47.04
N GLU A 85 -2.11 4.33 47.29
CA GLU A 85 -2.37 3.79 48.64
C GLU A 85 -1.25 4.08 49.62
N LYS A 86 -0.02 4.14 49.14
CA LYS A 86 1.16 4.35 49.98
C LYS A 86 1.15 5.71 50.67
N ASP A 87 0.82 6.80 49.96
CA ASP A 87 1.07 8.15 50.45
C ASP A 87 -0.16 9.07 50.40
N TYR A 88 -1.25 8.69 49.68
CA TYR A 88 -2.31 9.66 49.36
C TYR A 88 -3.73 9.19 49.69
N LEU A 89 -4.05 7.91 49.49
CA LEU A 89 -5.43 7.37 49.58
C LEU A 89 -5.47 6.09 50.41
N VAL A 90 -6.59 5.86 51.09
CA VAL A 90 -6.84 4.60 51.85
C VAL A 90 -7.71 3.67 50.98
N ASN A 91 -7.15 2.54 50.59
CA ASN A 91 -7.83 1.50 49.79
C ASN A 91 -8.54 2.07 48.53
N PRO A 92 -7.78 2.76 47.63
CA PRO A 92 -8.38 3.42 46.48
C PRO A 92 -8.98 2.41 45.49
N LYS A 93 -10.18 2.70 45.03
CA LYS A 93 -10.83 1.98 43.93
C LYS A 93 -10.60 2.77 42.65
N LEU A 94 -9.75 2.24 41.78
CA LEU A 94 -9.45 2.87 40.52
C LEU A 94 -9.68 1.94 39.31
N THR A 95 -9.97 2.54 38.20
CA THR A 95 -10.10 1.85 36.90
C THR A 95 -9.17 2.49 35.91
N LEU A 96 -8.33 1.68 35.28
CA LEU A 96 -7.46 2.09 34.19
C LEU A 96 -8.02 1.49 32.89
N ALA A 97 -8.22 2.34 31.88
CA ALA A 97 -8.68 1.90 30.58
C ALA A 97 -7.81 2.52 29.46
N VAL A 98 -7.69 1.82 28.34
CA VAL A 98 -7.08 2.39 27.14
C VAL A 98 -8.15 3.13 26.35
N ASP A 99 -8.00 4.42 26.22
CA ASP A 99 -8.93 5.31 25.52
C ASP A 99 -8.59 5.39 24.03
N GLU A 100 -7.28 5.49 23.70
CA GLU A 100 -6.78 5.46 22.34
C GLU A 100 -5.56 4.52 22.25
N TYR A 101 -5.64 3.56 21.35
CA TYR A 101 -4.50 2.67 21.08
C TYR A 101 -3.52 3.36 20.15
N SER A 102 -2.22 3.22 20.43
CA SER A 102 -1.20 3.65 19.48
C SER A 102 -1.32 2.85 18.19
N THR A 103 -1.36 3.57 17.08
CA THR A 103 -1.44 2.96 15.76
C THR A 103 -0.08 3.05 15.10
N ASP A 104 0.48 1.90 14.80
CA ASP A 104 1.68 1.80 13.99
C ASP A 104 1.32 1.97 12.51
N TYR A 105 2.18 2.64 11.76
CA TYR A 105 1.95 2.94 10.35
C TYR A 105 3.10 2.45 9.48
N VAL A 106 2.75 2.08 8.26
CA VAL A 106 3.68 1.96 7.12
C VAL A 106 3.35 3.03 6.09
N SER A 107 4.35 3.49 5.35
CA SER A 107 4.14 4.48 4.29
C SER A 107 4.17 3.83 2.92
N VAL A 108 3.17 4.09 2.08
CA VAL A 108 3.14 3.67 0.67
C VAL A 108 3.17 4.90 -0.20
N ILE A 109 4.19 5.00 -1.05
CA ILE A 109 4.43 6.19 -1.89
C ILE A 109 4.80 5.81 -3.33
N GLY A 110 4.63 6.76 -4.25
CA GLY A 110 5.00 6.61 -5.66
C GLY A 110 3.82 6.19 -6.54
N ALA A 111 4.08 5.31 -7.50
CA ALA A 111 3.14 4.88 -8.53
C ALA A 111 2.10 3.88 -8.01
N VAL A 112 1.31 4.30 -7.02
CA VAL A 112 0.12 3.61 -6.49
C VAL A 112 -1.10 4.52 -6.66
N LYS A 113 -2.30 3.96 -6.61
CA LYS A 113 -3.54 4.76 -6.79
C LYS A 113 -3.79 5.72 -5.64
N SER A 114 -3.43 5.35 -4.42
CA SER A 114 -3.61 6.16 -3.21
C SER A 114 -2.36 6.09 -2.34
N SER A 115 -1.47 7.06 -2.49
CA SER A 115 -0.28 7.20 -1.63
C SER A 115 -0.67 7.69 -0.24
N GLY A 116 -0.04 7.15 0.80
CA GLY A 116 -0.32 7.58 2.16
C GLY A 116 0.29 6.68 3.23
N GLN A 117 -0.12 6.95 4.47
CA GLN A 117 0.19 6.09 5.61
C GLN A 117 -0.95 5.07 5.79
N LEU A 118 -0.58 3.83 5.95
CA LEU A 118 -1.50 2.73 6.22
C LEU A 118 -1.29 2.24 7.65
N PRO A 119 -2.36 2.17 8.46
CA PRO A 119 -2.25 1.62 9.80
C PRO A 119 -1.99 0.12 9.74
N ILE A 120 -1.10 -0.34 10.61
CA ILE A 120 -0.92 -1.78 10.84
C ILE A 120 -2.07 -2.25 11.74
N PRO A 121 -2.84 -3.27 11.34
CA PRO A 121 -3.91 -3.82 12.18
C PRO A 121 -3.40 -4.26 13.55
N ALA A 122 -4.24 -4.22 14.57
CA ALA A 122 -3.89 -4.68 15.93
C ALA A 122 -3.44 -6.17 15.96
N SER A 123 -3.84 -6.97 14.98
CA SER A 123 -3.34 -8.35 14.77
C SER A 123 -1.85 -8.41 14.40
N GLY A 124 -1.23 -7.29 14.09
CA GLY A 124 0.19 -7.19 13.70
C GLY A 124 0.54 -7.73 12.31
N ASN A 125 -0.44 -8.21 11.56
CA ASN A 125 -0.21 -8.92 10.29
C ASN A 125 -0.61 -8.05 9.08
N LEU A 126 0.28 -7.16 8.66
CA LEU A 126 0.19 -6.47 7.38
C LEU A 126 1.36 -6.92 6.51
N ASP A 127 1.08 -7.51 5.37
CA ASP A 127 2.10 -7.88 4.39
C ASP A 127 2.19 -6.86 3.25
N LEU A 128 3.27 -6.93 2.48
CA LEU A 128 3.58 -6.01 1.40
C LEU A 128 2.49 -6.00 0.31
N GLY A 129 1.95 -7.17 -0.03
CA GLY A 129 0.87 -7.29 -1.02
C GLY A 129 -0.42 -6.64 -0.55
N SER A 130 -0.81 -6.92 0.70
CA SER A 130 -1.99 -6.32 1.34
C SER A 130 -1.87 -4.81 1.49
N ALA A 131 -0.67 -4.29 1.79
CA ALA A 131 -0.43 -2.86 1.87
C ALA A 131 -0.59 -2.17 0.51
N ILE A 132 -0.04 -2.74 -0.57
CA ILE A 132 -0.22 -2.22 -1.93
C ILE A 132 -1.69 -2.30 -2.34
N ALA A 133 -2.38 -3.40 -2.03
CA ALA A 133 -3.81 -3.55 -2.32
C ALA A 133 -4.65 -2.50 -1.56
N SER A 134 -4.33 -2.23 -0.28
CA SER A 134 -4.98 -1.18 0.53
C SER A 134 -4.74 0.23 -0.02
N ALA A 135 -3.60 0.45 -0.69
CA ALA A 135 -3.32 1.68 -1.44
C ALA A 135 -4.05 1.75 -2.81
N GLY A 136 -5.03 0.86 -3.05
CA GLY A 136 -5.78 0.77 -4.30
C GLY A 136 -5.05 0.06 -5.43
N GLY A 137 -3.93 -0.59 -5.13
CA GLY A 137 -3.04 -1.24 -6.10
C GLY A 137 -2.04 -0.29 -6.74
N VAL A 138 -1.22 -0.84 -7.62
CA VAL A 138 -0.26 -0.05 -8.42
C VAL A 138 -0.98 0.77 -9.49
N SER A 139 -0.40 1.90 -9.89
CA SER A 139 -0.92 2.72 -10.98
C SER A 139 -0.52 2.15 -12.34
N ASP A 140 -1.18 2.64 -13.40
CA ASP A 140 -0.90 2.23 -14.78
C ASP A 140 0.52 2.63 -15.25
N SER A 141 1.19 3.53 -14.55
CA SER A 141 2.56 3.98 -14.84
C SER A 141 3.63 3.25 -14.02
N ALA A 142 3.23 2.32 -13.14
CA ALA A 142 4.15 1.67 -12.21
C ALA A 142 5.19 0.77 -12.90
N ASP A 143 6.40 0.77 -12.35
CA ASP A 143 7.43 -0.22 -12.67
C ASP A 143 7.19 -1.49 -11.84
N LEU A 144 6.57 -2.49 -12.45
CA LEU A 144 6.22 -3.75 -11.81
C LEU A 144 7.44 -4.61 -11.43
N GLN A 145 8.63 -4.26 -11.94
CA GLN A 145 9.86 -4.98 -11.68
C GLN A 145 10.67 -4.38 -10.52
N ARG A 146 10.32 -3.17 -10.04
CA ARG A 146 11.10 -2.44 -9.04
C ARG A 146 10.23 -1.79 -7.98
N ILE A 147 9.67 -2.62 -7.11
CA ILE A 147 8.98 -2.19 -5.90
C ILE A 147 9.98 -2.28 -4.74
N GLN A 148 10.29 -1.15 -4.13
CA GLN A 148 11.27 -1.08 -3.05
C GLN A 148 10.59 -1.10 -1.68
N LEU A 149 11.09 -1.91 -0.79
CA LEU A 149 10.75 -1.90 0.62
C LEU A 149 11.97 -1.38 1.40
N ILE A 150 11.79 -0.27 2.08
CA ILE A 150 12.81 0.30 2.97
C ILE A 150 12.33 0.09 4.40
N ARG A 151 13.09 -0.65 5.18
CA ARG A 151 12.82 -0.91 6.59
C ARG A 151 13.12 0.32 7.45
N ALA A 152 12.44 0.46 8.57
CA ALA A 152 12.72 1.53 9.53
C ALA A 152 14.18 1.58 9.97
N GLY A 153 14.90 0.44 10.01
CA GLY A 153 16.32 0.33 10.31
C GLY A 153 17.28 0.68 9.15
N GLY A 154 16.74 1.17 7.98
CA GLY A 154 17.53 1.64 6.84
C GLY A 154 17.90 0.57 5.82
N SER A 155 17.66 -0.71 6.06
CA SER A 155 17.86 -1.75 5.05
C SER A 155 16.80 -1.65 3.95
N SER A 156 17.18 -1.93 2.70
CA SER A 156 16.27 -1.91 1.56
C SER A 156 16.32 -3.21 0.78
N ALA A 157 15.17 -3.61 0.24
CA ALA A 157 15.03 -4.74 -0.67
C ALA A 157 14.12 -4.36 -1.83
N THR A 158 14.36 -4.95 -2.98
CA THR A 158 13.57 -4.72 -4.19
C THR A 158 12.86 -6.01 -4.58
N TYR A 159 11.58 -5.89 -4.91
CA TYR A 159 10.70 -6.99 -5.28
C TYR A 159 10.02 -6.69 -6.61
N THR A 160 9.68 -7.73 -7.35
CA THR A 160 8.75 -7.62 -8.48
C THR A 160 7.31 -7.79 -7.99
N LEU A 161 6.35 -7.24 -8.72
CA LEU A 161 4.93 -7.44 -8.37
C LEU A 161 4.56 -8.94 -8.38
N GLU A 162 5.13 -9.72 -9.29
CA GLU A 162 4.93 -11.16 -9.38
C GLU A 162 5.43 -11.89 -8.12
N GLN A 163 6.61 -11.52 -7.60
CA GLN A 163 7.13 -12.06 -6.34
C GLN A 163 6.26 -11.72 -5.14
N ILE A 164 5.67 -10.51 -5.13
CA ILE A 164 4.78 -10.07 -4.06
C ILE A 164 3.45 -10.83 -4.09
N GLN A 165 2.92 -11.10 -5.29
CA GLN A 165 1.66 -11.82 -5.48
C GLN A 165 1.83 -13.34 -5.39
N GLY A 166 3.03 -13.85 -5.66
CA GLY A 166 3.34 -15.26 -5.56
C GLY A 166 3.35 -15.76 -4.11
N SER A 167 3.04 -17.03 -3.93
CA SER A 167 2.95 -17.68 -2.61
C SER A 167 4.28 -17.90 -1.88
N ALA A 168 5.40 -17.43 -2.42
CA ALA A 168 6.76 -17.72 -1.94
C ALA A 168 7.17 -17.00 -0.64
N GLY A 169 6.28 -16.31 0.03
CA GLY A 169 6.54 -15.74 1.34
C GLY A 169 5.83 -14.40 1.54
N ARG A 170 4.94 -14.36 2.50
CA ARG A 170 4.35 -13.09 2.94
C ARG A 170 5.44 -12.22 3.54
N ILE A 171 5.74 -11.11 2.88
CA ILE A 171 6.69 -10.13 3.38
C ILE A 171 5.96 -9.28 4.42
N VAL A 172 6.08 -9.68 5.69
CA VAL A 172 5.45 -8.97 6.80
C VAL A 172 6.12 -7.62 6.99
N LEU A 173 5.31 -6.58 7.07
CA LEU A 173 5.72 -5.20 7.30
C LEU A 173 5.88 -4.91 8.80
N GLN A 174 6.77 -4.00 9.11
CA GLN A 174 7.03 -3.53 10.46
C GLN A 174 6.68 -2.03 10.57
N PRO A 175 6.41 -1.55 11.79
CA PRO A 175 6.22 -0.13 12.05
C PRO A 175 7.34 0.73 11.48
N GLY A 176 6.96 1.78 10.74
CA GLY A 176 7.91 2.70 10.12
C GLY A 176 8.49 2.24 8.78
N ASP A 177 8.10 1.07 8.27
CA ASP A 177 8.49 0.62 6.94
C ASP A 177 7.93 1.55 5.86
N ARG A 178 8.70 1.70 4.78
CA ARG A 178 8.32 2.50 3.62
C ARG A 178 8.34 1.67 2.36
N ILE A 179 7.24 1.66 1.64
CA ILE A 179 7.07 1.01 0.35
C ILE A 179 7.13 2.08 -0.73
N ILE A 180 8.03 1.93 -1.68
CA ILE A 180 8.20 2.83 -2.82
C ILE A 180 7.92 2.07 -4.09
N VAL A 181 6.84 2.43 -4.78
CA VAL A 181 6.53 1.94 -6.11
C VAL A 181 7.02 2.98 -7.11
N ASN A 182 8.08 2.69 -7.85
CA ASN A 182 8.63 3.62 -8.81
C ASN A 182 7.75 3.69 -10.07
N GLU A 183 7.78 4.82 -10.77
CA GLU A 183 7.26 4.89 -12.13
C GLU A 183 8.22 4.19 -13.10
N SER A 184 7.65 3.57 -14.13
CA SER A 184 8.45 3.01 -15.22
C SER A 184 9.21 4.11 -15.95
N LEU A 185 10.46 3.84 -16.30
CA LEU A 185 11.28 4.72 -17.13
C LEU A 185 10.75 4.86 -18.57
N TYR A 186 9.82 3.99 -18.94
CA TYR A 186 9.21 3.92 -20.27
C TYR A 186 7.84 4.61 -20.36
N VAL A 187 7.38 5.21 -19.29
CA VAL A 187 6.17 6.04 -19.29
C VAL A 187 6.33 7.16 -20.32
N ARG A 188 5.36 7.28 -21.22
CA ARG A 188 5.34 8.28 -22.31
C ARG A 188 6.55 8.18 -23.27
N LYS A 189 7.19 7.02 -23.38
CA LYS A 189 8.19 6.74 -24.40
C LYS A 189 7.52 6.09 -25.62
N TYR A 190 8.04 6.43 -26.79
CA TYR A 190 7.49 6.00 -28.09
C TYR A 190 8.62 5.59 -29.02
N VAL A 191 8.27 4.81 -30.03
CA VAL A 191 9.03 4.71 -31.29
C VAL A 191 8.16 5.27 -32.40
N SER A 192 8.76 5.90 -33.40
CA SER A 192 8.05 6.44 -34.58
C SER A 192 8.16 5.48 -35.74
N ILE A 193 7.02 5.09 -36.33
CA ILE A 193 7.00 4.19 -37.50
C ILE A 193 6.44 4.96 -38.67
N LEU A 194 7.23 5.03 -39.75
CA LEU A 194 6.96 5.79 -40.94
C LEU A 194 7.02 4.92 -42.18
N GLY A 195 6.41 5.36 -43.27
CA GLY A 195 6.44 4.70 -44.57
C GLY A 195 5.37 3.63 -44.74
N GLN A 196 5.72 2.50 -45.36
CA GLN A 196 4.79 1.48 -45.84
C GLN A 196 4.32 0.51 -44.76
N VAL A 197 3.63 1.06 -43.73
CA VAL A 197 2.87 0.32 -42.72
C VAL A 197 1.40 0.75 -42.78
N ARG A 198 0.49 -0.08 -42.28
CA ARG A 198 -0.95 0.22 -42.38
C ARG A 198 -1.35 1.43 -41.56
N THR A 199 -0.72 1.64 -40.40
CA THR A 199 -1.00 2.76 -39.49
C THR A 199 0.32 3.40 -39.08
N PRO A 200 0.88 4.31 -39.91
CA PRO A 200 2.08 5.07 -39.54
C PRO A 200 1.82 5.96 -38.33
N GLY A 201 2.81 6.11 -37.46
CA GLY A 201 2.68 6.97 -36.29
C GLY A 201 3.59 6.57 -35.12
N ALA A 202 3.30 7.17 -33.97
CA ALA A 202 3.98 6.87 -32.74
C ALA A 202 3.39 5.60 -32.09
N VAL A 203 4.24 4.63 -31.82
CA VAL A 203 3.89 3.39 -31.11
C VAL A 203 4.40 3.52 -29.68
N PRO A 204 3.53 3.44 -28.65
CA PRO A 204 3.93 3.56 -27.28
C PRO A 204 4.84 2.38 -26.86
N PHE A 205 5.88 2.72 -26.09
CA PHE A 205 6.79 1.75 -25.52
C PHE A 205 6.11 1.02 -24.37
N PRO A 206 6.22 -0.31 -24.26
CA PRO A 206 5.73 -1.04 -23.09
C PRO A 206 6.46 -0.63 -21.80
N LEU A 207 5.77 -0.70 -20.67
CA LEU A 207 6.32 -0.26 -19.38
C LEU A 207 7.47 -1.16 -18.86
N ASP A 208 7.53 -2.41 -19.35
CA ASP A 208 8.61 -3.36 -19.06
C ASP A 208 9.89 -3.09 -19.89
N GLY A 209 9.81 -2.14 -20.80
CA GLY A 209 10.93 -1.75 -21.65
C GLY A 209 11.27 -2.74 -22.76
N LYS A 210 10.43 -3.71 -23.03
CA LYS A 210 10.68 -4.76 -24.02
C LYS A 210 9.83 -4.53 -25.27
N LEU A 211 10.41 -3.89 -26.27
CA LEU A 211 9.79 -3.70 -27.58
C LEU A 211 10.78 -4.13 -28.66
N ASP A 212 10.37 -5.08 -29.46
CA ASP A 212 11.09 -5.52 -30.65
C ASP A 212 10.44 -4.97 -31.94
N LEU A 213 11.19 -5.04 -33.04
CA LEU A 213 10.76 -4.53 -34.35
C LEU A 213 9.49 -5.25 -34.87
N VAL A 214 9.38 -6.55 -34.63
CA VAL A 214 8.23 -7.35 -35.12
C VAL A 214 6.96 -6.90 -34.39
N THR A 215 7.03 -6.82 -33.08
CA THR A 215 5.94 -6.34 -32.24
C THR A 215 5.54 -4.89 -32.56
N ALA A 216 6.54 -4.01 -32.80
CA ALA A 216 6.27 -2.61 -33.16
C ALA A 216 5.54 -2.48 -34.50
N ILE A 217 5.99 -3.20 -35.53
CA ILE A 217 5.33 -3.23 -36.84
C ILE A 217 3.93 -3.86 -36.73
N ALA A 218 3.76 -4.92 -35.94
CA ALA A 218 2.46 -5.52 -35.70
C ALA A 218 1.48 -4.51 -35.06
N LYS A 219 1.92 -3.73 -34.09
CA LYS A 219 1.15 -2.64 -33.48
C LYS A 219 0.78 -1.54 -34.46
N ALA A 220 1.62 -1.30 -35.49
CA ALA A 220 1.32 -0.39 -36.60
C ALA A 220 0.41 -1.04 -37.68
N GLY A 221 -0.24 -2.16 -37.39
CA GLY A 221 -1.14 -2.87 -38.29
C GLY A 221 -0.45 -3.73 -39.34
N GLY A 222 0.87 -3.92 -39.22
CA GLY A 222 1.66 -4.69 -40.18
C GLY A 222 2.14 -3.85 -41.39
N LEU A 223 2.89 -4.53 -42.26
CA LEU A 223 3.39 -3.96 -43.51
C LEU A 223 2.27 -3.86 -44.55
N THR A 224 2.36 -2.86 -45.44
CA THR A 224 1.51 -2.79 -46.65
C THR A 224 2.03 -3.69 -47.75
N ASP A 225 1.20 -3.93 -48.78
CA ASP A 225 1.60 -4.72 -49.96
C ASP A 225 2.73 -4.09 -50.78
N LEU A 226 2.90 -2.76 -50.65
CA LEU A 226 3.96 -2.00 -51.30
C LEU A 226 5.25 -1.94 -50.47
N ALA A 227 5.24 -2.46 -49.26
CA ALA A 227 6.42 -2.44 -48.38
C ALA A 227 7.59 -3.29 -48.91
N ASN A 228 8.81 -2.83 -48.67
CA ASN A 228 9.98 -3.65 -48.84
C ASN A 228 10.44 -4.24 -47.50
N PRO A 229 10.07 -5.50 -47.19
CA PRO A 229 10.39 -6.09 -45.90
C PRO A 229 11.89 -6.38 -45.69
N ARG A 230 12.70 -6.34 -46.77
CA ARG A 230 14.14 -6.54 -46.66
C ARG A 230 14.92 -5.24 -46.41
N LYS A 231 14.25 -4.08 -46.42
CA LYS A 231 14.91 -2.79 -46.30
C LYS A 231 14.13 -1.88 -45.36
N ILE A 232 14.19 -2.21 -44.06
CA ILE A 232 13.66 -1.35 -43.03
C ILE A 232 14.79 -0.60 -42.37
N SER A 233 14.74 0.72 -42.38
CA SER A 233 15.76 1.60 -41.79
C SER A 233 15.32 1.97 -40.35
N ILE A 234 16.26 1.82 -39.42
CA ILE A 234 16.07 2.22 -38.01
C ILE A 234 17.11 3.31 -37.71
N ASN A 235 16.63 4.50 -37.46
CA ASN A 235 17.46 5.63 -37.05
C ASN A 235 17.43 5.73 -35.52
N ARG A 236 18.57 5.49 -34.90
CA ARG A 236 18.81 5.61 -33.47
C ARG A 236 19.83 6.72 -33.22
N LYS A 237 19.35 7.85 -32.70
CA LYS A 237 20.22 9.01 -32.39
C LYS A 237 21.14 9.43 -33.55
N GLY A 238 20.60 9.41 -34.78
CA GLY A 238 21.38 9.77 -35.99
C GLY A 238 22.09 8.61 -36.68
N THR A 239 22.26 7.47 -36.04
CA THR A 239 22.82 6.28 -36.68
C THR A 239 21.74 5.47 -37.35
N VAL A 240 21.87 5.22 -38.65
CA VAL A 240 20.92 4.48 -39.44
C VAL A 240 21.39 3.05 -39.65
N THR A 241 20.58 2.09 -39.20
CA THR A 241 20.80 0.66 -39.43
C THR A 241 19.72 0.13 -40.36
N VAL A 242 20.08 -0.63 -41.38
CA VAL A 242 19.13 -1.29 -42.27
C VAL A 242 19.01 -2.75 -41.87
N VAL A 243 17.80 -3.22 -41.68
CA VAL A 243 17.50 -4.60 -41.24
C VAL A 243 16.57 -5.32 -42.23
N ASP A 244 16.78 -6.61 -42.39
CA ASP A 244 15.86 -7.51 -43.12
C ASP A 244 14.80 -8.03 -42.17
N PHE A 245 13.62 -7.42 -42.22
CA PHE A 245 12.47 -7.80 -41.37
C PHE A 245 11.95 -9.21 -41.72
N LYS A 246 12.08 -9.61 -43.00
CA LYS A 246 11.63 -10.96 -43.43
C LYS A 246 12.46 -12.03 -42.73
N GLU A 247 13.75 -11.83 -42.63
CA GLU A 247 14.69 -12.73 -41.93
C GLU A 247 14.40 -12.77 -40.45
N ILE A 248 14.27 -11.59 -39.80
CA ILE A 248 13.99 -11.48 -38.37
C ILE A 248 12.65 -12.13 -38.01
N SER A 249 11.59 -11.90 -38.80
CA SER A 249 10.26 -12.46 -38.53
C SER A 249 10.17 -13.97 -38.74
N GLN A 250 11.05 -14.54 -39.56
CA GLN A 250 11.05 -16.00 -39.84
C GLN A 250 11.91 -16.80 -38.87
N ARG A 251 13.03 -16.23 -38.39
CA ARG A 251 13.96 -16.92 -37.49
C ARG A 251 13.50 -16.94 -36.04
N GLY A 252 12.76 -15.95 -35.57
CA GLY A 252 12.16 -15.90 -34.22
C GLY A 252 13.12 -15.86 -33.02
N ASP A 253 14.37 -16.22 -33.23
CA ASP A 253 15.38 -16.44 -32.20
C ASP A 253 16.28 -15.19 -31.93
N MET A 254 16.24 -14.20 -32.81
CA MET A 254 16.99 -12.93 -32.68
C MET A 254 16.09 -11.71 -32.92
N PRO A 255 15.24 -11.34 -31.97
CA PRO A 255 14.41 -10.14 -32.11
C PRO A 255 15.31 -8.90 -32.12
N TYR A 256 15.10 -7.99 -33.08
CA TYR A 256 15.76 -6.69 -33.06
C TYR A 256 15.10 -5.79 -32.01
N THR A 257 15.78 -5.59 -30.89
CA THR A 257 15.29 -4.78 -29.77
C THR A 257 15.36 -3.28 -30.10
N LEU A 258 14.23 -2.63 -30.00
CA LEU A 258 14.08 -1.19 -30.16
C LEU A 258 14.42 -0.45 -28.86
N GLN A 259 14.76 0.82 -29.01
CA GLN A 259 14.95 1.75 -27.90
C GLN A 259 13.96 2.92 -28.02
N PRO A 260 13.61 3.57 -26.91
CA PRO A 260 12.84 4.80 -26.96
C PRO A 260 13.44 5.81 -27.93
N ASP A 261 12.55 6.50 -28.64
CA ASP A 261 12.89 7.52 -29.64
C ASP A 261 13.50 6.98 -30.95
N ASP A 262 13.56 5.64 -31.17
CA ASP A 262 13.91 5.08 -32.46
C ASP A 262 12.91 5.51 -33.54
N ILE A 263 13.41 5.84 -34.74
CA ILE A 263 12.59 6.15 -35.91
C ILE A 263 12.76 4.99 -36.92
N ILE A 264 11.67 4.29 -37.17
CA ILE A 264 11.60 3.15 -38.06
C ILE A 264 10.99 3.62 -39.37
N THR A 265 11.68 3.47 -40.48
CA THR A 265 11.17 3.82 -41.79
C THR A 265 11.10 2.59 -42.69
N VAL A 266 9.87 2.26 -43.10
CA VAL A 266 9.62 1.16 -44.04
C VAL A 266 9.61 1.72 -45.47
N SER A 267 10.59 1.33 -46.26
CA SER A 267 10.70 1.76 -47.63
C SER A 267 9.68 1.07 -48.53
N GLU A 268 9.31 1.71 -49.62
CA GLU A 268 8.56 1.11 -50.71
C GLU A 268 9.41 0.13 -51.51
N ARG A 269 8.79 -0.92 -52.03
CA ARG A 269 9.41 -1.83 -52.95
C ARG A 269 9.51 -1.13 -54.33
N LEU A 270 10.76 -0.89 -54.77
CA LEU A 270 11.00 -0.51 -56.12
C LEU A 270 10.94 -1.78 -57.00
N PHE A 271 10.22 -1.69 -58.07
CA PHE A 271 9.98 -2.80 -59.01
C PHE A 271 11.31 -3.43 -59.55
#